data_d98782b03c425f681a414e25b7d0f1b2
#
_entry.id   d98782b03c425f681a414e25b7d0f1b2
#
_cell.length_a   1.000
_cell.length_b   1.000
_cell.length_c   1.000
_cell.angle_alpha   90.00
_cell.angle_beta   90.00
_cell.angle_gamma   90.00
#
_symmetry.space_group_name_H-M   'P 1'
#
loop_
_entity.id
_entity.type
_entity.pdbx_description
1 polymer ?
#
loop_
_entity_poly.entity_id
_entity_poly.type
_entity_poly.pdbx_seq_one_letter_code
_entity_poly.pdbx_strand_id
1 'polypeptide(L)'
;MTYCNFQNLKGCPKQLNVLNIQECNKLEKLIGCPETIEKTDLLNLENFSSLEGCPKQLDELSICGCEKLKSLKYISTLIGKGGLGVSQSGLVDLSNGPKEIEGNYYCNNNPNLKRLNAQDTVMTGHDTAFHCYNNDSLKRLNGLPKMKYKDIKINTDL
;
A
#
# COMPACT_ATOMS: atom_id res chain seq x y z
N MET A 1 -10.57 8.68 -11.59
CA MET A 1 -11.25 9.92 -11.13
C MET A 1 -10.18 10.94 -10.80
N THR A 2 -10.31 12.16 -11.30
CA THR A 2 -9.31 13.22 -11.17
C THR A 2 -9.99 14.50 -10.68
N TYR A 3 -9.36 15.26 -9.76
CA TYR A 3 -9.87 16.54 -9.21
C TYR A 3 -11.28 16.43 -8.58
N CYS A 4 -11.50 15.46 -7.71
CA CYS A 4 -12.82 15.24 -7.09
C CYS A 4 -12.96 15.96 -5.75
N ASN A 5 -14.22 16.27 -5.38
CA ASN A 5 -14.55 16.98 -4.14
C ASN A 5 -15.23 16.10 -3.07
N PHE A 6 -15.13 14.76 -3.18
CA PHE A 6 -15.72 13.85 -2.20
C PHE A 6 -14.72 13.44 -1.10
N GLN A 7 -15.20 13.23 0.13
CA GLN A 7 -14.39 12.83 1.28
C GLN A 7 -14.28 11.30 1.45
N ASN A 8 -15.16 10.54 0.79
CA ASN A 8 -15.22 9.08 0.84
C ASN A 8 -15.88 8.55 -0.44
N LEU A 9 -15.96 7.24 -0.59
CA LEU A 9 -16.46 6.57 -1.79
C LEU A 9 -17.93 6.09 -1.67
N LYS A 10 -18.72 6.67 -0.75
CA LYS A 10 -20.16 6.35 -0.66
C LYS A 10 -20.85 6.65 -1.99
N GLY A 11 -21.58 5.64 -2.52
CA GLY A 11 -22.22 5.71 -3.83
C GLY A 11 -21.35 5.21 -4.98
N CYS A 12 -20.12 4.76 -4.72
CA CYS A 12 -19.31 4.08 -5.72
C CYS A 12 -20.03 2.80 -6.22
N PRO A 13 -19.93 2.46 -7.52
CA PRO A 13 -20.47 1.21 -8.04
C PRO A 13 -19.93 0.01 -7.24
N LYS A 14 -20.79 -0.97 -6.97
CA LYS A 14 -20.41 -2.15 -6.18
C LYS A 14 -19.51 -3.14 -6.93
N GLN A 15 -19.44 -3.03 -8.24
CA GLN A 15 -18.59 -3.86 -9.11
C GLN A 15 -17.67 -2.95 -9.91
N LEU A 16 -16.38 -3.03 -9.62
CA LEU A 16 -15.31 -2.34 -10.33
C LEU A 16 -14.11 -3.28 -10.42
N ASN A 17 -13.49 -3.35 -11.61
CA ASN A 17 -12.22 -4.04 -11.76
C ASN A 17 -11.05 -3.13 -11.39
N VAL A 18 -11.15 -1.86 -11.78
CA VAL A 18 -10.09 -0.87 -11.55
C VAL A 18 -10.64 0.38 -10.88
N LEU A 19 -10.01 0.80 -9.82
CA LEU A 19 -10.24 2.07 -9.15
C LEU A 19 -8.98 2.94 -9.23
N ASN A 20 -9.02 3.98 -10.02
CA ASN A 20 -7.94 4.97 -10.09
C ASN A 20 -8.46 6.32 -9.57
N ILE A 21 -7.83 6.84 -8.52
CA ILE A 21 -8.16 8.12 -7.90
C ILE A 21 -6.90 8.98 -7.86
N GLN A 22 -6.96 10.15 -8.46
CA GLN A 22 -5.82 11.06 -8.55
C GLN A 22 -6.23 12.49 -8.18
N GLU A 23 -5.41 13.16 -7.39
CA GLU A 23 -5.56 14.58 -7.05
C GLU A 23 -6.94 14.94 -6.45
N CYS A 24 -7.58 13.96 -5.79
CA CYS A 24 -8.85 14.15 -5.10
C CYS A 24 -8.59 14.60 -3.66
N ASN A 25 -8.27 15.89 -3.50
CA ASN A 25 -7.72 16.46 -2.27
C ASN A 25 -8.66 16.47 -1.06
N LYS A 26 -9.93 16.15 -1.22
CA LYS A 26 -10.86 15.98 -0.08
C LYS A 26 -11.04 14.53 0.35
N LEU A 27 -10.52 13.56 -0.42
CA LEU A 27 -10.64 12.16 -0.06
C LEU A 27 -9.77 11.86 1.17
N GLU A 28 -10.39 11.39 2.23
CA GLU A 28 -9.73 11.04 3.49
C GLU A 28 -9.61 9.53 3.71
N LYS A 29 -10.60 8.77 3.21
CA LYS A 29 -10.78 7.33 3.46
C LYS A 29 -11.45 6.62 2.28
N LEU A 30 -11.37 5.28 2.26
CA LEU A 30 -11.96 4.43 1.23
C LEU A 30 -13.39 3.95 1.57
N ILE A 31 -14.05 4.52 2.59
CA ILE A 31 -15.41 4.11 3.01
C ILE A 31 -16.37 4.18 1.82
N GLY A 32 -17.03 3.06 1.51
CA GLY A 32 -17.92 2.92 0.35
C GLY A 32 -17.25 2.30 -0.86
N CYS A 33 -15.96 1.97 -0.79
CA CYS A 33 -15.27 1.18 -1.80
C CYS A 33 -15.91 -0.21 -1.93
N PRO A 34 -15.97 -0.82 -3.12
CA PRO A 34 -16.37 -2.21 -3.30
C PRO A 34 -15.50 -3.18 -2.49
N GLU A 35 -16.07 -4.33 -2.10
CA GLU A 35 -15.34 -5.33 -1.32
C GLU A 35 -14.27 -6.06 -2.14
N THR A 36 -14.43 -6.11 -3.47
CA THR A 36 -13.51 -6.77 -4.39
C THR A 36 -13.15 -5.82 -5.52
N ILE A 37 -11.87 -5.61 -5.72
CA ILE A 37 -11.30 -4.84 -6.85
C ILE A 37 -10.00 -5.53 -7.28
N GLU A 38 -9.75 -5.62 -8.58
CA GLU A 38 -8.50 -6.18 -9.08
C GLU A 38 -7.34 -5.19 -8.82
N LYS A 39 -7.51 -3.92 -9.22
CA LYS A 39 -6.47 -2.90 -9.11
C LYS A 39 -6.99 -1.61 -8.50
N THR A 40 -6.23 -1.07 -7.54
CA THR A 40 -6.49 0.25 -6.94
C THR A 40 -5.24 1.12 -6.98
N ASP A 41 -5.35 2.28 -7.62
CA ASP A 41 -4.31 3.32 -7.67
C ASP A 41 -4.79 4.57 -6.93
N LEU A 42 -4.04 5.01 -5.94
CA LEU A 42 -4.28 6.21 -5.13
C LEU A 42 -3.10 7.17 -5.29
N LEU A 43 -3.29 8.25 -6.04
CA LEU A 43 -2.20 9.12 -6.46
C LEU A 43 -2.41 10.57 -6.01
N ASN A 44 -1.43 11.14 -5.34
CA ASN A 44 -1.39 12.56 -4.93
C ASN A 44 -2.66 12.99 -4.17
N LEU A 45 -3.01 12.26 -3.13
CA LEU A 45 -4.20 12.52 -2.30
C LEU A 45 -3.80 13.25 -1.01
N GLU A 46 -3.85 14.57 -1.04
CA GLU A 46 -3.35 15.47 0.01
C GLU A 46 -3.94 15.20 1.40
N ASN A 47 -5.22 14.84 1.49
CA ASN A 47 -5.90 14.60 2.77
C ASN A 47 -6.13 13.12 3.09
N PHE A 48 -5.67 12.20 2.23
CA PHE A 48 -5.83 10.77 2.45
C PHE A 48 -4.98 10.29 3.61
N SER A 49 -5.65 9.86 4.68
CA SER A 49 -5.00 9.54 5.96
C SER A 49 -5.28 8.13 6.48
N SER A 50 -6.22 7.40 5.85
CA SER A 50 -6.63 6.08 6.33
C SER A 50 -7.09 5.17 5.19
N LEU A 51 -6.71 3.89 5.27
CA LEU A 51 -7.19 2.82 4.41
C LEU A 51 -8.56 2.24 4.88
N GLU A 52 -9.24 2.90 5.83
CA GLU A 52 -10.56 2.47 6.28
C GLU A 52 -11.53 2.36 5.09
N GLY A 53 -12.11 1.17 4.90
CA GLY A 53 -12.93 0.84 3.73
C GLY A 53 -12.13 0.24 2.55
N CYS A 54 -10.86 -0.09 2.75
CA CYS A 54 -10.07 -0.82 1.74
C CYS A 54 -10.79 -2.11 1.32
N PRO A 55 -10.78 -2.48 0.03
CA PRO A 55 -11.33 -3.75 -0.43
C PRO A 55 -10.80 -4.94 0.36
N LYS A 56 -11.63 -5.94 0.58
CA LYS A 56 -11.22 -7.18 1.27
C LYS A 56 -10.42 -8.11 0.35
N GLN A 57 -10.71 -8.06 -0.95
CA GLN A 57 -10.01 -8.79 -2.00
C GLN A 57 -9.43 -7.80 -2.99
N LEU A 58 -8.11 -7.81 -3.14
CA LEU A 58 -7.37 -6.85 -3.93
C LEU A 58 -6.14 -7.52 -4.53
N ASP A 59 -6.00 -7.48 -5.86
CA ASP A 59 -4.84 -8.06 -6.52
C ASP A 59 -3.66 -7.09 -6.54
N GLU A 60 -3.91 -5.81 -6.82
CA GLU A 60 -2.88 -4.77 -6.86
C GLU A 60 -3.31 -3.52 -6.09
N LEU A 61 -2.43 -2.99 -5.25
CA LEU A 61 -2.59 -1.71 -4.60
C LEU A 61 -1.36 -0.83 -4.79
N SER A 62 -1.56 0.32 -5.40
CA SER A 62 -0.53 1.35 -5.54
C SER A 62 -0.95 2.63 -4.82
N ILE A 63 -0.11 3.11 -3.92
CA ILE A 63 -0.29 4.36 -3.16
C ILE A 63 0.94 5.23 -3.38
N CYS A 64 0.75 6.42 -3.93
CA CYS A 64 1.84 7.35 -4.17
C CYS A 64 1.43 8.80 -3.87
N GLY A 65 2.28 9.57 -3.22
CA GLY A 65 2.03 10.98 -2.92
C GLY A 65 0.91 11.20 -1.88
N CYS A 66 0.75 10.28 -0.94
CA CYS A 66 -0.25 10.35 0.14
C CYS A 66 0.42 10.63 1.49
N GLU A 67 0.94 11.84 1.69
CA GLU A 67 1.80 12.20 2.83
C GLU A 67 1.12 12.13 4.21
N LYS A 68 -0.22 12.21 4.27
CA LYS A 68 -0.97 12.06 5.52
C LYS A 68 -1.23 10.59 5.89
N LEU A 69 -1.00 9.65 5.00
CA LEU A 69 -1.12 8.22 5.31
C LEU A 69 0.08 7.76 6.15
N LYS A 70 -0.13 7.57 7.45
CA LYS A 70 0.94 7.22 8.40
C LYS A 70 0.95 5.75 8.84
N SER A 71 -0.02 4.95 8.41
CA SER A 71 -0.17 3.55 8.79
C SER A 71 -0.87 2.75 7.71
N LEU A 72 -0.53 1.47 7.59
CA LEU A 72 -1.19 0.50 6.72
C LEU A 72 -2.42 -0.16 7.39
N LYS A 73 -2.84 0.33 8.56
CA LYS A 73 -4.04 -0.18 9.23
C LYS A 73 -5.25 -0.17 8.29
N TYR A 74 -6.06 -1.21 8.33
CA TYR A 74 -7.23 -1.47 7.48
C TYR A 74 -6.92 -1.88 6.03
N ILE A 75 -5.65 -2.10 5.67
CA ILE A 75 -5.31 -2.69 4.37
C ILE A 75 -5.90 -4.09 4.23
N SER A 76 -6.12 -4.54 2.99
CA SER A 76 -6.51 -5.93 2.69
C SER A 76 -5.56 -6.93 3.36
N THR A 77 -6.11 -8.03 3.86
CA THR A 77 -5.30 -9.09 4.50
C THR A 77 -4.39 -9.81 3.48
N LEU A 78 -4.88 -9.98 2.26
CA LEU A 78 -4.16 -10.55 1.13
C LEU A 78 -4.07 -9.52 0.02
N ILE A 79 -2.87 -9.33 -0.52
CA ILE A 79 -2.61 -8.64 -1.79
C ILE A 79 -2.13 -9.69 -2.79
N GLY A 80 -2.76 -9.71 -3.96
CA GLY A 80 -2.50 -10.72 -4.98
C GLY A 80 -1.22 -10.49 -5.78
N LYS A 81 -1.19 -11.04 -6.99
CA LYS A 81 0.02 -11.07 -7.84
C LYS A 81 0.45 -9.71 -8.37
N GLY A 82 -0.47 -8.76 -8.48
CA GLY A 82 -0.14 -7.37 -8.84
C GLY A 82 0.74 -6.68 -7.79
N GLY A 83 0.64 -7.10 -6.52
CA GLY A 83 1.53 -6.67 -5.44
C GLY A 83 1.11 -5.38 -4.75
N LEU A 84 1.97 -4.91 -3.88
CA LEU A 84 1.77 -3.70 -3.07
C LEU A 84 2.86 -2.67 -3.34
N GLY A 85 2.46 -1.45 -3.71
CA GLY A 85 3.34 -0.30 -3.80
C GLY A 85 2.91 0.81 -2.86
N VAL A 86 3.82 1.29 -2.01
CA VAL A 86 3.60 2.48 -1.17
C VAL A 86 4.82 3.38 -1.25
N SER A 87 4.66 4.53 -1.87
CA SER A 87 5.74 5.51 -2.05
C SER A 87 5.28 6.92 -1.76
N GLN A 88 6.23 7.80 -1.43
CA GLN A 88 5.98 9.21 -1.13
C GLN A 88 4.80 9.40 -0.15
N SER A 89 4.78 8.57 0.90
CA SER A 89 3.74 8.57 1.93
C SER A 89 4.30 9.03 3.28
N GLY A 90 3.41 9.26 4.23
CA GLY A 90 3.79 9.64 5.59
C GLY A 90 4.11 8.46 6.51
N LEU A 91 4.28 7.24 5.97
CA LEU A 91 4.51 6.03 6.77
C LEU A 91 5.75 6.16 7.66
N VAL A 92 5.61 5.75 8.91
CA VAL A 92 6.72 5.68 9.88
C VAL A 92 7.25 4.27 10.07
N ASP A 93 6.42 3.28 9.79
CA ASP A 93 6.77 1.86 9.69
C ASP A 93 5.73 1.11 8.83
N LEU A 94 5.95 -0.20 8.59
CA LEU A 94 5.08 -1.06 7.79
C LEU A 94 4.23 -2.00 8.67
N SER A 95 4.12 -1.71 9.97
CA SER A 95 3.25 -2.46 10.86
C SER A 95 1.78 -2.35 10.44
N ASN A 96 0.96 -3.33 10.81
CA ASN A 96 -0.42 -3.45 10.37
C ASN A 96 -0.59 -3.56 8.84
N GLY A 97 0.47 -3.94 8.13
CA GLY A 97 0.42 -4.28 6.71
C GLY A 97 -0.39 -5.56 6.43
N PRO A 98 -0.49 -5.97 5.16
CA PRO A 98 -1.17 -7.20 4.79
C PRO A 98 -0.51 -8.41 5.45
N LYS A 99 -1.26 -9.49 5.64
CA LYS A 99 -0.69 -10.75 6.15
C LYS A 99 0.06 -11.51 5.06
N GLU A 100 -0.38 -11.33 3.82
CA GLU A 100 0.18 -12.03 2.68
C GLU A 100 0.26 -11.13 1.45
N ILE A 101 1.36 -11.25 0.70
CA ILE A 101 1.57 -10.59 -0.60
C ILE A 101 2.09 -11.63 -1.59
N GLU A 102 1.35 -11.86 -2.68
CA GLU A 102 1.77 -12.77 -3.74
C GLU A 102 2.69 -12.09 -4.77
N GLY A 103 2.58 -10.78 -4.96
CA GLY A 103 3.38 -10.00 -5.89
C GLY A 103 4.59 -9.33 -5.25
N ASN A 104 5.14 -8.33 -5.93
CA ASN A 104 6.20 -7.49 -5.39
C ASN A 104 5.68 -6.58 -4.27
N TYR A 105 6.57 -6.24 -3.34
CA TYR A 105 6.30 -5.25 -2.31
C TYR A 105 7.28 -4.08 -2.45
N TYR A 106 6.76 -2.92 -2.83
CA TYR A 106 7.52 -1.68 -2.96
C TYR A 106 7.21 -0.73 -1.80
N CYS A 107 8.25 -0.28 -1.09
CA CYS A 107 8.14 0.77 -0.06
C CYS A 107 9.23 1.83 -0.25
N ASN A 108 9.26 2.45 -1.43
CA ASN A 108 10.31 3.37 -1.83
C ASN A 108 9.95 4.84 -1.55
N ASN A 109 10.96 5.70 -1.39
CA ASN A 109 10.75 7.15 -1.28
C ASN A 109 9.82 7.57 -0.13
N ASN A 110 9.87 6.89 1.01
CA ASN A 110 9.09 7.27 2.20
C ASN A 110 10.03 7.93 3.22
N PRO A 111 10.13 9.27 3.23
CA PRO A 111 11.17 9.98 4.00
C PRO A 111 11.02 9.81 5.52
N ASN A 112 9.83 9.50 5.99
CA ASN A 112 9.53 9.31 7.41
C ASN A 112 9.63 7.85 7.88
N LEU A 113 9.91 6.89 6.98
CA LEU A 113 10.00 5.47 7.30
C LEU A 113 11.27 5.22 8.13
N LYS A 114 11.12 4.92 9.41
CA LYS A 114 12.22 4.72 10.38
C LYS A 114 12.51 3.25 10.66
N ARG A 115 11.53 2.39 10.49
CA ARG A 115 11.56 0.95 10.78
C ARG A 115 10.70 0.21 9.79
N LEU A 116 11.03 -1.04 9.50
CA LEU A 116 10.18 -1.85 8.64
C LEU A 116 8.99 -2.40 9.42
N ASN A 117 9.21 -3.14 10.50
CA ASN A 117 8.15 -3.78 11.31
C ASN A 117 7.15 -4.60 10.47
N ALA A 118 7.62 -5.24 9.38
CA ALA A 118 6.82 -6.00 8.45
C ALA A 118 6.87 -7.53 8.69
N GLN A 119 7.41 -7.96 9.83
CA GLN A 119 7.60 -9.39 10.15
C GLN A 119 6.31 -10.22 10.24
N ASP A 120 5.14 -9.57 10.28
CA ASP A 120 3.84 -10.22 10.25
C ASP A 120 3.30 -10.41 8.83
N THR A 121 3.96 -9.83 7.83
CA THR A 121 3.67 -10.02 6.41
C THR A 121 4.49 -11.19 5.87
N VAL A 122 3.88 -12.05 5.06
CA VAL A 122 4.54 -13.15 4.36
C VAL A 122 4.47 -12.88 2.86
N MET A 123 5.61 -12.85 2.18
CA MET A 123 5.67 -12.83 0.71
C MET A 123 5.63 -14.26 0.19
N THR A 124 4.67 -14.56 -0.68
CA THR A 124 4.35 -15.93 -1.11
C THR A 124 4.50 -16.16 -2.61
N GLY A 125 4.75 -15.13 -3.40
CA GLY A 125 4.97 -15.28 -4.85
C GLY A 125 6.37 -15.78 -5.18
N HIS A 126 6.51 -16.50 -6.28
CA HIS A 126 7.80 -16.84 -6.88
C HIS A 126 8.34 -15.67 -7.70
N ASP A 127 9.67 -15.56 -7.80
CA ASP A 127 10.36 -14.50 -8.56
C ASP A 127 9.92 -13.08 -8.22
N THR A 128 9.50 -12.87 -6.99
CA THR A 128 9.08 -11.55 -6.47
C THR A 128 10.21 -10.89 -5.68
N ALA A 129 10.00 -9.62 -5.30
CA ALA A 129 10.98 -8.89 -4.52
C ALA A 129 10.33 -7.93 -3.52
N PHE A 130 11.01 -7.74 -2.40
CA PHE A 130 10.80 -6.62 -1.49
C PHE A 130 11.75 -5.49 -1.91
N HIS A 131 11.19 -4.36 -2.32
CA HIS A 131 11.93 -3.18 -2.75
C HIS A 131 11.82 -2.07 -1.71
N CYS A 132 12.96 -1.56 -1.25
CA CYS A 132 13.03 -0.56 -0.19
C CYS A 132 14.18 0.42 -0.47
N TYR A 133 13.94 1.39 -1.35
CA TYR A 133 14.93 2.39 -1.76
C TYR A 133 14.54 3.80 -1.30
N ASN A 134 15.54 4.68 -1.17
CA ASN A 134 15.36 6.11 -0.93
C ASN A 134 14.46 6.40 0.29
N ASN A 135 14.69 5.67 1.39
CA ASN A 135 14.01 5.89 2.66
C ASN A 135 15.00 6.50 3.66
N ASP A 136 15.28 7.78 3.56
CA ASP A 136 16.37 8.49 4.25
C ASP A 136 16.40 8.32 5.77
N SER A 137 15.23 8.14 6.38
CA SER A 137 15.10 7.91 7.83
C SER A 137 15.30 6.46 8.26
N LEU A 138 15.30 5.52 7.33
CA LEU A 138 15.51 4.09 7.60
C LEU A 138 17.01 3.82 7.73
N LYS A 139 17.43 3.30 8.87
CA LYS A 139 18.85 3.04 9.16
C LYS A 139 19.18 1.55 9.31
N ARG A 140 18.17 0.69 9.30
CA ARG A 140 18.34 -0.77 9.50
C ARG A 140 17.19 -1.52 8.84
N LEU A 141 17.48 -2.72 8.31
CA LEU A 141 16.50 -3.62 7.72
C LEU A 141 15.82 -4.56 8.75
N ASN A 142 15.74 -4.17 10.01
CA ASN A 142 15.08 -5.00 11.03
C ASN A 142 13.57 -5.05 10.76
N GLY A 143 12.99 -6.25 10.91
CA GLY A 143 11.54 -6.44 10.69
C GLY A 143 11.14 -6.56 9.22
N LEU A 144 12.00 -7.12 8.38
CA LEU A 144 11.67 -7.52 7.01
C LEU A 144 10.45 -8.43 6.97
N PRO A 145 9.65 -8.41 5.87
CA PRO A 145 8.65 -9.44 5.62
C PRO A 145 9.27 -10.83 5.63
N LYS A 146 8.48 -11.83 6.00
CA LYS A 146 8.89 -13.24 5.87
C LYS A 146 8.83 -13.65 4.41
N MET A 147 9.86 -14.36 3.94
CA MET A 147 9.96 -14.88 2.58
C MET A 147 9.61 -16.36 2.57
N LYS A 148 8.54 -16.75 1.90
CA LYS A 148 8.11 -18.16 1.81
C LYS A 148 9.08 -18.98 0.94
N TYR A 149 9.62 -18.37 -0.12
CA TYR A 149 10.52 -19.01 -1.06
C TYR A 149 11.90 -18.35 -1.07
N LYS A 150 12.95 -19.11 -1.42
CA LYS A 150 14.33 -18.61 -1.42
C LYS A 150 14.68 -17.70 -2.61
N ASP A 151 13.85 -17.72 -3.64
CA ASP A 151 13.98 -16.89 -4.84
C ASP A 151 13.43 -15.47 -4.67
N ILE A 152 12.76 -15.19 -3.55
CA ILE A 152 12.31 -13.85 -3.22
C ILE A 152 13.51 -12.96 -2.90
N LYS A 153 13.64 -11.86 -3.62
CA LYS A 153 14.77 -10.93 -3.53
C LYS A 153 14.50 -9.78 -2.57
N ILE A 154 15.57 -9.27 -1.96
CA ILE A 154 15.52 -8.03 -1.19
C ILE A 154 16.39 -7.02 -1.90
N ASN A 155 15.78 -5.93 -2.34
CA ASN A 155 16.45 -4.84 -3.02
C ASN A 155 16.38 -3.57 -2.16
N THR A 156 17.51 -3.02 -1.80
CA THR A 156 17.64 -1.86 -0.91
C THR A 156 18.89 -1.07 -1.25
N ASP A 157 18.96 0.18 -0.82
CA ASP A 157 20.10 1.10 -0.92
C ASP A 157 20.77 1.38 0.45
N LEU A 158 20.48 0.60 1.45
CA LEU A 158 21.11 0.68 2.79
C LEU A 158 22.48 0.01 2.82
#